data_506774dfeb2980b3ee30161bf303115b
#
_entry.id   506774dfeb2980b3ee30161bf303115b
#
_cell.length_a   1.000
_cell.length_b   1.000
_cell.length_c   1.000
_cell.angle_alpha   90.00
_cell.angle_beta   90.00
_cell.angle_gamma   90.00
#
_symmetry.space_group_name_H-M   'P 1'
#
loop_
_entity.id
_entity.type
_entity.pdbx_description
1 polymer ?
#
loop_
_entity_poly.entity_id
_entity_poly.type
_entity_poly.pdbx_seq_one_letter_code
_entity_poly.pdbx_strand_id
1 'polypeptide(L)'
;MKAIHWTIAATAFAFVQPTLASAATTDPEVIIYRFNGVRGLLGSAAPGTVFHCTNFSGANEMIRFVSRTQSGEIAGNHVLPISHLQTVTIVYGNIITYSVDLHLTLPSALTFQGSIAIAATSANMFCTAMVMETAEFAPVGIALRGIRFNPVPGSQE
;
A
#
# COMPACT_ATOMS: atom_id res chain seq x y z
N MET A 1 10.88 55.83 54.01
CA MET A 1 11.39 55.06 52.86
C MET A 1 10.75 53.66 52.88
N LYS A 2 9.85 53.35 51.92
CA LYS A 2 9.15 52.05 51.83
C LYS A 2 9.80 51.24 50.72
N ALA A 3 10.42 50.12 51.07
CA ALA A 3 11.00 49.20 50.12
C ALA A 3 9.89 48.34 49.44
N ILE A 4 9.80 48.39 48.13
CA ILE A 4 8.88 47.59 47.32
C ILE A 4 9.64 46.33 46.91
N HIS A 5 9.18 45.16 47.40
CA HIS A 5 9.70 43.85 46.99
C HIS A 5 8.93 43.37 45.75
N TRP A 6 9.63 43.21 44.64
CA TRP A 6 9.12 42.59 43.42
C TRP A 6 9.38 41.09 43.48
N THR A 7 8.32 40.32 43.56
CA THR A 7 8.38 38.85 43.45
C THR A 7 8.24 38.49 41.98
N ILE A 8 9.28 37.98 41.37
CA ILE A 8 9.25 37.46 39.99
C ILE A 8 8.76 35.98 40.06
N ALA A 9 7.54 35.76 39.59
CA ALA A 9 7.00 34.41 39.42
C ALA A 9 7.58 33.79 38.12
N ALA A 10 8.46 32.79 38.26
CA ALA A 10 8.97 32.01 37.13
C ALA A 10 7.92 30.97 36.70
N THR A 11 7.28 31.18 35.56
CA THR A 11 6.39 30.22 34.93
C THR A 11 7.23 29.16 34.19
N ALA A 12 7.28 27.97 34.73
CA ALA A 12 7.93 26.81 34.04
C ALA A 12 7.01 26.35 32.89
N PHE A 13 7.42 26.57 31.66
CA PHE A 13 6.81 25.96 30.48
C PHE A 13 7.25 24.48 30.40
N ALA A 14 6.34 23.57 30.69
CA ALA A 14 6.54 22.16 30.42
C ALA A 14 6.43 21.93 28.91
N PHE A 15 7.54 21.69 28.24
CA PHE A 15 7.56 21.22 26.86
C PHE A 15 7.05 19.77 26.83
N VAL A 16 5.82 19.58 26.38
CA VAL A 16 5.32 18.26 26.01
C VAL A 16 6.04 17.85 24.71
N GLN A 17 7.06 17.01 24.85
CA GLN A 17 7.68 16.39 23.68
C GLN A 17 6.68 15.45 23.02
N PRO A 18 6.41 15.58 21.70
CA PRO A 18 5.64 14.58 21.00
C PRO A 18 6.42 13.24 21.07
N THR A 19 5.84 12.26 21.72
CA THR A 19 6.33 10.87 21.64
C THR A 19 6.18 10.44 20.18
N LEU A 20 7.30 10.34 19.47
CA LEU A 20 7.33 9.66 18.18
C LEU A 20 6.82 8.25 18.43
N ALA A 21 5.64 7.94 17.92
CA ALA A 21 5.11 6.59 17.93
C ALA A 21 6.13 5.73 17.18
N SER A 22 6.90 4.94 17.91
CA SER A 22 7.79 3.93 17.34
C SER A 22 6.91 2.97 16.56
N ALA A 23 7.03 2.95 15.24
CA ALA A 23 6.42 1.92 14.43
C ALA A 23 6.87 0.57 14.97
N ALA A 24 5.94 -0.34 15.21
CA ALA A 24 6.25 -1.64 15.78
C ALA A 24 7.30 -2.33 14.91
N THR A 25 8.48 -2.56 15.45
CA THR A 25 9.62 -3.18 14.79
C THR A 25 9.42 -4.70 14.55
N THR A 26 8.19 -5.20 14.70
CA THR A 26 7.85 -6.62 14.62
C THR A 26 7.13 -7.00 13.33
N ASP A 27 6.85 -6.05 12.40
CA ASP A 27 6.29 -6.40 11.10
C ASP A 27 7.43 -6.93 10.21
N PRO A 28 7.42 -8.22 9.84
CA PRO A 28 8.49 -8.81 9.02
C PRO A 28 8.44 -8.32 7.57
N GLU A 29 7.38 -7.62 7.17
CA GLU A 29 7.14 -7.17 5.81
C GLU A 29 7.67 -5.74 5.64
N VAL A 30 8.30 -5.49 4.50
CA VAL A 30 8.76 -4.15 4.09
C VAL A 30 8.08 -3.75 2.81
N ILE A 31 7.77 -2.46 2.67
CA ILE A 31 7.20 -1.94 1.43
C ILE A 31 8.26 -2.04 0.33
N ILE A 32 7.90 -2.74 -0.75
CA ILE A 32 8.76 -2.95 -1.91
C ILE A 32 8.34 -2.13 -3.13
N TYR A 33 7.03 -1.85 -3.28
CA TYR A 33 6.48 -1.04 -4.36
C TYR A 33 5.36 -0.13 -3.88
N ARG A 34 5.21 1.02 -4.57
CA ARG A 34 4.02 1.85 -4.53
C ARG A 34 3.57 2.16 -5.94
N PHE A 35 2.26 2.04 -6.17
CA PHE A 35 1.59 2.39 -7.42
C PHE A 35 0.53 3.44 -7.14
N ASN A 36 0.55 4.53 -7.91
CA ASN A 36 -0.49 5.55 -7.92
C ASN A 36 -1.37 5.38 -9.16
N GLY A 37 -2.57 5.95 -9.12
CA GLY A 37 -3.52 5.87 -10.22
C GLY A 37 -4.23 4.53 -10.30
N VAL A 38 -4.25 3.78 -9.21
CA VAL A 38 -5.00 2.53 -9.09
C VAL A 38 -6.48 2.83 -9.18
N ARG A 39 -7.19 2.06 -10.01
CA ARG A 39 -8.64 2.19 -10.22
C ARG A 39 -9.29 0.84 -10.01
N GLY A 40 -10.44 0.86 -9.36
CA GLY A 40 -11.26 -0.32 -9.19
C GLY A 40 -12.72 0.10 -9.13
N LEU A 41 -13.51 -0.33 -10.10
CA LEU A 41 -14.95 -0.10 -10.17
C LEU A 41 -15.66 -1.45 -10.23
N LEU A 42 -16.86 -1.51 -9.66
CA LEU A 42 -17.74 -2.65 -9.82
C LEU A 42 -18.62 -2.40 -11.04
N GLY A 43 -18.65 -3.36 -11.96
CA GLY A 43 -19.47 -3.31 -13.17
C GLY A 43 -18.81 -4.02 -14.35
N SER A 44 -19.61 -4.37 -15.35
CA SER A 44 -19.15 -5.20 -16.48
C SER A 44 -18.26 -4.46 -17.50
N ALA A 45 -18.18 -3.13 -17.43
CA ALA A 45 -17.34 -2.32 -18.31
C ALA A 45 -16.48 -1.32 -17.53
N ALA A 46 -16.26 -1.59 -16.25
CA ALA A 46 -15.56 -0.68 -15.37
C ALA A 46 -14.04 -0.95 -15.42
N PRO A 47 -13.19 0.09 -15.42
CA PRO A 47 -11.75 -0.13 -15.37
C PRO A 47 -11.34 -0.78 -14.04
N GLY A 48 -10.40 -1.70 -14.12
CA GLY A 48 -9.78 -2.35 -12.98
C GLY A 48 -8.27 -2.26 -13.06
N THR A 49 -7.59 -2.53 -11.95
CA THR A 49 -6.14 -2.62 -11.89
C THR A 49 -5.71 -4.06 -11.63
N VAL A 50 -4.77 -4.54 -12.44
CA VAL A 50 -4.15 -5.86 -12.29
C VAL A 50 -2.73 -5.66 -11.80
N PHE A 51 -2.32 -6.51 -10.87
CA PHE A 51 -0.95 -6.64 -10.41
C PHE A 51 -0.47 -8.06 -10.68
N HIS A 52 0.73 -8.19 -11.23
CA HIS A 52 1.43 -9.46 -11.34
C HIS A 52 2.70 -9.36 -10.51
N CYS A 53 2.85 -10.24 -9.53
CA CYS A 53 4.03 -10.29 -8.67
C CYS A 53 4.66 -11.68 -8.74
N THR A 54 5.98 -11.73 -8.97
CA THR A 54 6.76 -12.98 -9.00
C THR A 54 7.77 -12.98 -7.87
N ASN A 55 7.88 -14.09 -7.18
CA ASN A 55 8.83 -14.28 -6.09
C ASN A 55 10.14 -14.90 -6.61
N PHE A 56 11.25 -14.19 -6.46
CA PHE A 56 12.62 -14.66 -6.81
C PHE A 56 13.52 -14.85 -5.59
N SER A 57 12.96 -14.91 -4.36
CA SER A 57 13.74 -14.95 -3.13
C SER A 57 14.50 -16.26 -2.87
N GLY A 58 14.08 -17.34 -3.49
CA GLY A 58 14.58 -18.69 -3.18
C GLY A 58 13.76 -19.43 -2.11
N ALA A 59 12.78 -18.77 -1.48
CA ALA A 59 11.95 -19.31 -0.39
C ALA A 59 10.47 -18.97 -0.58
N ASN A 60 9.62 -19.55 0.25
CA ASN A 60 8.23 -19.10 0.37
C ASN A 60 8.18 -17.80 1.17
N GLU A 61 7.47 -16.83 0.65
CA GLU A 61 7.36 -15.49 1.20
C GLU A 61 5.90 -15.11 1.42
N MET A 62 5.69 -14.04 2.19
CA MET A 62 4.39 -13.38 2.31
C MET A 62 4.42 -12.08 1.50
N ILE A 63 3.34 -11.81 0.78
CA ILE A 63 3.14 -10.55 0.07
C ILE A 63 1.83 -9.92 0.54
N ARG A 64 1.86 -8.61 0.77
CA ARG A 64 0.75 -7.81 1.31
C ARG A 64 0.42 -6.67 0.36
N PHE A 65 -0.86 -6.46 0.14
CA PHE A 65 -1.41 -5.37 -0.65
C PHE A 65 -2.24 -4.45 0.23
N VAL A 66 -1.80 -3.20 0.39
CA VAL A 66 -2.52 -2.18 1.15
C VAL A 66 -3.02 -1.12 0.18
N SER A 67 -4.31 -1.11 -0.11
CA SER A 67 -4.95 -0.11 -0.97
C SER A 67 -5.46 1.07 -0.16
N ARG A 68 -5.33 2.27 -0.72
CA ARG A 68 -5.84 3.52 -0.15
C ARG A 68 -6.73 4.24 -1.15
N THR A 69 -7.76 4.87 -0.62
CA THR A 69 -8.66 5.77 -1.37
C THR A 69 -7.94 7.06 -1.75
N GLN A 70 -8.60 7.90 -2.53
CA GLN A 70 -8.13 9.24 -2.85
C GLN A 70 -7.97 10.13 -1.61
N SER A 71 -8.79 9.92 -0.56
CA SER A 71 -8.70 10.62 0.71
C SER A 71 -7.59 10.10 1.65
N GLY A 72 -6.90 9.00 1.25
CA GLY A 72 -5.82 8.40 2.03
C GLY A 72 -6.28 7.32 3.01
N GLU A 73 -7.58 7.06 3.12
CA GLU A 73 -8.12 6.00 3.98
C GLU A 73 -7.74 4.60 3.44
N ILE A 74 -7.50 3.65 4.33
CA ILE A 74 -7.25 2.26 3.94
C ILE A 74 -8.55 1.68 3.39
N ALA A 75 -8.51 1.28 2.12
CA ALA A 75 -9.61 0.64 1.41
C ALA A 75 -9.55 -0.89 1.52
N GLY A 76 -8.35 -1.46 1.63
CA GLY A 76 -8.15 -2.90 1.77
C GLY A 76 -6.75 -3.22 2.28
N ASN A 77 -6.62 -4.37 2.95
CA ASN A 77 -5.37 -4.91 3.45
C ASN A 77 -5.44 -6.43 3.31
N HIS A 78 -4.69 -6.98 2.36
CA HIS A 78 -4.73 -8.39 2.00
C HIS A 78 -3.34 -8.98 1.98
N VAL A 79 -3.21 -10.17 2.54
CA VAL A 79 -1.94 -10.93 2.62
C VAL A 79 -2.14 -12.29 1.99
N LEU A 80 -1.15 -12.76 1.23
CA LEU A 80 -1.13 -14.12 0.69
C LEU A 80 0.30 -14.67 0.65
N PRO A 81 0.47 -16.00 0.76
CA PRO A 81 1.75 -16.65 0.53
C PRO A 81 2.07 -16.69 -0.96
N ILE A 82 3.36 -16.63 -1.29
CA ILE A 82 3.87 -16.75 -2.65
C ILE A 82 5.12 -17.63 -2.66
N SER A 83 5.07 -18.76 -3.36
CA SER A 83 6.18 -19.69 -3.44
C SER A 83 7.30 -19.16 -4.35
N HIS A 84 8.51 -19.70 -4.18
CA HIS A 84 9.62 -19.37 -5.07
C HIS A 84 9.28 -19.64 -6.54
N LEU A 85 9.56 -18.68 -7.42
CA LEU A 85 9.23 -18.64 -8.85
C LEU A 85 7.72 -18.62 -9.17
N GLN A 86 6.85 -18.59 -8.18
CA GLN A 86 5.43 -18.39 -8.41
C GLN A 86 5.17 -16.96 -8.83
N THR A 87 4.27 -16.79 -9.80
CA THR A 87 3.65 -15.51 -10.13
C THR A 87 2.22 -15.53 -9.65
N VAL A 88 1.81 -14.51 -8.90
CA VAL A 88 0.43 -14.31 -8.47
C VAL A 88 -0.18 -13.12 -9.20
N THR A 89 -1.45 -13.27 -9.56
CA THR A 89 -2.25 -12.25 -10.22
C THR A 89 -3.28 -11.72 -9.23
N ILE A 90 -3.20 -10.43 -8.92
CA ILE A 90 -4.06 -9.76 -7.98
C ILE A 90 -4.84 -8.68 -8.72
N VAL A 91 -6.13 -8.60 -8.44
CA VAL A 91 -7.04 -7.70 -9.15
C VAL A 91 -7.74 -6.76 -8.18
N TYR A 92 -7.76 -5.49 -8.54
CA TYR A 92 -8.57 -4.47 -7.90
C TYR A 92 -9.68 -4.04 -8.86
N GLY A 93 -10.87 -4.58 -8.66
CA GLY A 93 -12.00 -4.47 -9.59
C GLY A 93 -12.45 -5.84 -10.12
N ASN A 94 -13.28 -5.85 -11.15
CA ASN A 94 -13.75 -7.07 -11.80
C ASN A 94 -13.03 -7.26 -13.14
N ILE A 95 -12.10 -8.19 -13.22
CA ILE A 95 -11.31 -8.49 -14.42
C ILE A 95 -11.47 -9.96 -14.75
N ILE A 96 -11.84 -10.26 -15.99
CA ILE A 96 -12.09 -11.62 -16.49
C ILE A 96 -10.98 -12.16 -17.39
N THR A 97 -10.05 -11.32 -17.78
CA THR A 97 -8.99 -11.66 -18.78
C THR A 97 -7.93 -12.59 -18.21
N TYR A 98 -7.71 -12.56 -16.91
CA TYR A 98 -6.69 -13.35 -16.23
C TYR A 98 -7.30 -14.37 -15.27
N SER A 99 -6.57 -15.48 -15.06
CA SER A 99 -6.78 -16.30 -13.87
C SER A 99 -6.32 -15.51 -12.65
N VAL A 100 -7.21 -15.26 -11.72
CA VAL A 100 -6.97 -14.36 -10.59
C VAL A 100 -6.77 -15.18 -9.32
N ASP A 101 -5.64 -14.95 -8.64
CA ASP A 101 -5.32 -15.58 -7.36
C ASP A 101 -6.00 -14.86 -6.18
N LEU A 102 -6.13 -13.54 -6.28
CA LEU A 102 -6.76 -12.72 -5.24
C LEU A 102 -7.51 -11.53 -5.81
N HIS A 103 -8.77 -11.40 -5.42
CA HIS A 103 -9.55 -10.17 -5.60
C HIS A 103 -9.39 -9.27 -4.37
N LEU A 104 -8.85 -8.07 -4.57
CA LEU A 104 -8.82 -7.07 -3.51
C LEU A 104 -10.24 -6.55 -3.27
N THR A 105 -10.66 -6.57 -2.02
CA THR A 105 -11.97 -6.06 -1.65
C THR A 105 -12.08 -4.58 -1.97
N LEU A 106 -13.10 -4.22 -2.75
CA LEU A 106 -13.47 -2.84 -2.93
C LEU A 106 -14.30 -2.42 -1.71
N PRO A 107 -13.96 -1.35 -1.01
CA PRO A 107 -14.91 -0.76 -0.08
C PRO A 107 -16.16 -0.36 -0.87
N SER A 108 -17.29 -0.26 -0.19
CA SER A 108 -18.57 0.12 -0.78
C SER A 108 -18.56 1.47 -1.53
N ALA A 109 -17.54 2.27 -1.34
CA ALA A 109 -17.24 3.47 -2.12
C ALA A 109 -16.34 3.10 -3.29
N LEU A 110 -16.87 3.25 -4.50
CA LEU A 110 -16.17 3.09 -5.77
C LEU A 110 -14.86 3.89 -5.73
N THR A 111 -13.71 3.21 -5.83
CA THR A 111 -12.42 3.90 -5.88
C THR A 111 -12.14 4.28 -7.32
N PHE A 112 -12.53 5.50 -7.69
CA PHE A 112 -12.21 6.05 -9.02
C PHE A 112 -10.72 6.31 -9.20
N GLN A 113 -10.01 6.51 -8.08
CA GLN A 113 -8.58 6.80 -8.07
C GLN A 113 -8.04 6.55 -6.67
N GLY A 114 -6.87 5.93 -6.61
CA GLY A 114 -6.22 5.61 -5.33
C GLY A 114 -4.77 5.24 -5.50
N SER A 115 -4.20 4.69 -4.45
CA SER A 115 -2.85 4.14 -4.44
C SER A 115 -2.83 2.75 -3.82
N ILE A 116 -1.78 1.99 -4.12
CA ILE A 116 -1.53 0.71 -3.47
C ILE A 116 -0.07 0.62 -3.05
N ALA A 117 0.17 0.15 -1.84
CA ALA A 117 1.48 -0.26 -1.37
C ALA A 117 1.54 -1.79 -1.43
N ILE A 118 2.64 -2.32 -1.95
CA ILE A 118 2.96 -3.74 -1.92
C ILE A 118 4.12 -3.90 -0.94
N ALA A 119 3.90 -4.69 0.11
CA ALA A 119 4.91 -5.07 1.08
C ALA A 119 5.17 -6.57 0.97
N ALA A 120 6.36 -7.02 1.32
CA ALA A 120 6.70 -8.43 1.36
C ALA A 120 7.77 -8.73 2.40
N THR A 121 7.89 -10.01 2.78
CA THR A 121 8.95 -10.49 3.66
C THR A 121 10.31 -10.53 2.98
N SER A 122 10.36 -10.43 1.64
CA SER A 122 11.59 -10.34 0.85
C SER A 122 11.53 -9.21 -0.17
N ALA A 123 12.66 -8.50 -0.33
CA ALA A 123 12.83 -7.51 -1.40
C ALA A 123 12.98 -8.14 -2.80
N ASN A 124 13.22 -9.46 -2.89
CA ASN A 124 13.41 -10.17 -4.16
C ASN A 124 12.07 -10.54 -4.83
N MET A 125 11.13 -9.61 -4.79
CA MET A 125 9.87 -9.65 -5.52
C MET A 125 9.93 -8.72 -6.72
N PHE A 126 9.31 -9.14 -7.81
CA PHE A 126 9.16 -8.31 -9.00
C PHE A 126 7.68 -8.13 -9.31
N CYS A 127 7.20 -6.89 -9.27
CA CYS A 127 5.80 -6.58 -9.49
C CYS A 127 5.61 -5.61 -10.65
N THR A 128 4.59 -5.85 -11.45
CA THR A 128 4.08 -4.96 -12.48
C THR A 128 2.61 -4.67 -12.22
N ALA A 129 2.11 -3.56 -12.74
CA ALA A 129 0.70 -3.22 -12.66
C ALA A 129 0.22 -2.54 -13.93
N MET A 130 -1.06 -2.72 -14.24
CA MET A 130 -1.75 -2.04 -15.32
C MET A 130 -3.20 -1.74 -14.95
N VAL A 131 -3.72 -0.61 -15.42
CA VAL A 131 -5.15 -0.34 -15.46
C VAL A 131 -5.67 -0.80 -16.80
N MET A 132 -6.76 -1.56 -16.81
CA MET A 132 -7.33 -2.11 -18.03
C MET A 132 -8.85 -2.10 -18.00
N GLU A 133 -9.45 -2.14 -19.16
CA GLU A 133 -10.89 -2.40 -19.30
C GLU A 133 -11.18 -3.86 -19.00
N THR A 134 -12.30 -4.12 -18.35
CA THR A 134 -12.60 -5.43 -17.77
C THR A 134 -13.48 -6.31 -18.64
N ALA A 135 -14.11 -5.73 -19.65
CA ALA A 135 -15.21 -6.38 -20.40
C ALA A 135 -14.76 -7.12 -21.66
N GLU A 136 -13.51 -6.99 -22.12
CA GLU A 136 -13.06 -7.54 -23.39
C GLU A 136 -11.95 -8.59 -23.24
N PHE A 137 -11.96 -9.61 -24.12
CA PHE A 137 -10.91 -10.64 -24.15
C PHE A 137 -9.53 -10.11 -24.59
N ALA A 138 -9.51 -8.95 -25.26
CA ALA A 138 -8.29 -8.25 -25.67
C ALA A 138 -8.32 -6.82 -25.13
N PRO A 139 -8.20 -6.63 -23.81
CA PRO A 139 -8.41 -5.34 -23.20
C PRO A 139 -7.27 -4.37 -23.54
N VAL A 140 -7.64 -3.12 -23.75
CA VAL A 140 -6.67 -2.03 -23.78
C VAL A 140 -6.26 -1.72 -22.35
N GLY A 141 -4.96 -1.73 -22.09
CA GLY A 141 -4.40 -1.46 -20.77
C GLY A 141 -3.34 -0.35 -20.80
N ILE A 142 -3.24 0.36 -19.69
CA ILE A 142 -2.19 1.36 -19.44
C ILE A 142 -1.32 0.84 -18.31
N ALA A 143 -0.03 0.65 -18.60
CA ALA A 143 0.92 0.26 -17.57
C ALA A 143 1.05 1.34 -16.49
N LEU A 144 0.94 0.95 -15.23
CA LEU A 144 1.21 1.83 -14.12
C LEU A 144 2.70 1.81 -13.79
N ARG A 145 3.27 2.98 -13.59
CA ARG A 145 4.64 3.10 -13.09
C ARG A 145 4.66 2.83 -11.59
N GLY A 146 5.24 1.69 -11.21
CA GLY A 146 5.55 1.40 -9.80
C GLY A 146 6.85 2.09 -9.39
N ILE A 147 6.84 2.71 -8.22
CA ILE A 147 8.07 3.16 -7.55
C ILE A 147 8.54 2.01 -6.68
N ARG A 148 9.72 1.49 -6.98
CA ARG A 148 10.36 0.47 -6.16
C ARG A 148 11.10 1.13 -5.00
N PHE A 149 10.85 0.64 -3.80
CA PHE A 149 11.57 1.05 -2.61
C PHE A 149 12.72 0.07 -2.34
N ASN A 150 13.90 0.60 -2.06
CA ASN A 150 14.90 -0.19 -1.38
C ASN A 150 14.51 -0.20 0.09
N PRO A 151 14.18 -1.37 0.66
CA PRO A 151 13.81 -1.43 2.06
C PRO A 151 15.02 -1.01 2.90
N VAL A 152 14.94 0.16 3.49
CA VAL A 152 15.82 0.58 4.57
C VAL A 152 15.15 0.12 5.85
N PRO A 153 15.80 -0.67 6.70
CA PRO A 153 15.21 -1.07 7.98
C PRO A 153 14.69 0.14 8.75
N GLY A 154 13.43 0.10 9.15
CA GLY A 154 12.77 1.19 9.87
C GLY A 154 12.13 2.29 9.00
N SER A 155 12.21 2.23 7.67
CA SER A 155 11.49 3.13 6.76
C SER A 155 10.09 2.63 6.44
N GLN A 156 9.31 2.36 7.45
CA GLN A 156 7.84 2.25 7.29
C GLN A 156 7.26 3.65 7.40
N GLU A 157 6.19 3.93 6.65
CA GLU A 157 5.47 5.18 6.80
C GLU A 157 5.02 5.43 8.22
#